data_51c4eaee11fb558d99cfb3c95dcd198f
#
_entry.id   51c4eaee11fb558d99cfb3c95dcd198f
#
_cell.length_a   1.000
_cell.length_b   1.000
_cell.length_c   1.000
_cell.angle_alpha   90.00
_cell.angle_beta   90.00
_cell.angle_gamma   90.00
#
_symmetry.space_group_name_H-M   'P 1'
#
loop_
_entity.id
_entity.type
_entity.pdbx_description
1 polymer ?
#
loop_
_entity_poly.entity_id
_entity_poly.type
_entity_poly.pdbx_seq_one_letter_code
_entity_poly.pdbx_strand_id
1 'polypeptide(L)'
;CRPVTTTELKLLLERFATGVPEGEEPAALGAFERLKAGLNAGVIRAAERQDDGRWVVNGWVKAGILLGFRIGTVSPIARGGPFPYFDKDTWPLKQVSLADGVRIVPGGSSIRDGVFVAPGTVVMPPAFINVGAYVDEGTMVDSHALVGSCAQIGKRVHLSAAAQIGGVLEPVGAMPVIIEDDVLVGGNCGVYEGTIVREHAILAPGTILTGGTVVFDLVKNTSYRRSPDRPLEIPAIQASVVAKAK
;
A
#
# COMPACT_ATOMS: atom_id res chain seq x y z
N CYS A 1 28.41 10.03 -13.31
CA CYS A 1 28.07 9.54 -11.96
C CYS A 1 27.71 8.06 -12.05
N ARG A 2 28.32 7.22 -11.22
CA ARG A 2 27.96 5.79 -11.13
C ARG A 2 26.53 5.69 -10.57
N PRO A 3 25.66 4.86 -11.17
CA PRO A 3 24.31 4.66 -10.62
C PRO A 3 24.45 4.07 -9.21
N VAL A 4 23.77 4.68 -8.25
CA VAL A 4 23.70 4.20 -6.86
C VAL A 4 22.86 2.93 -6.85
N THR A 5 23.39 1.87 -6.29
CA THR A 5 22.70 0.57 -6.17
C THR A 5 21.56 0.64 -5.15
N THR A 6 20.63 -0.31 -5.18
CA THR A 6 19.55 -0.44 -4.18
C THR A 6 20.13 -0.58 -2.76
N THR A 7 21.25 -1.27 -2.61
CA THR A 7 21.94 -1.44 -1.31
C THR A 7 22.46 -0.10 -0.78
N GLU A 8 23.08 0.71 -1.62
CA GLU A 8 23.57 2.04 -1.24
C GLU A 8 22.40 2.98 -0.90
N LEU A 9 21.31 2.92 -1.67
CA LEU A 9 20.10 3.69 -1.39
C LEU A 9 19.50 3.31 -0.01
N LYS A 10 19.41 2.03 0.28
CA LYS A 10 18.94 1.52 1.57
C LYS A 10 19.77 2.09 2.73
N LEU A 11 21.09 2.00 2.65
CA LEU A 11 21.99 2.51 3.69
C LEU A 11 21.83 4.02 3.92
N LEU A 12 21.64 4.79 2.84
CA LEU A 12 21.40 6.25 2.94
C LEU A 12 20.07 6.54 3.63
N LEU A 13 19.00 5.86 3.26
CA LEU A 13 17.68 6.09 3.85
C LEU A 13 17.61 5.64 5.31
N GLU A 14 18.27 4.54 5.66
CA GLU A 14 18.42 4.09 7.06
C GLU A 14 19.22 5.09 7.89
N ARG A 15 20.29 5.68 7.34
CA ARG A 15 21.05 6.74 7.99
C ARG A 15 20.22 7.99 8.30
N PHE A 16 19.32 8.37 7.39
CA PHE A 16 18.44 9.53 7.57
C PHE A 16 17.14 9.24 8.31
N ALA A 17 16.92 8.00 8.76
CA ALA A 17 15.67 7.57 9.39
C ALA A 17 15.29 8.39 10.64
N THR A 18 16.30 8.82 11.43
CA THR A 18 16.10 9.59 12.66
C THR A 18 16.25 11.10 12.49
N GLY A 19 16.82 11.54 11.37
CA GLY A 19 17.04 12.98 11.07
C GLY A 19 18.06 13.14 9.97
N VAL A 20 18.12 14.35 9.41
CA VAL A 20 19.11 14.73 8.42
C VAL A 20 20.18 15.58 9.11
N PRO A 21 21.46 15.19 9.11
CA PRO A 21 22.53 16.03 9.66
C PRO A 21 22.65 17.34 8.87
N GLU A 22 23.10 18.40 9.53
CA GLU A 22 23.35 19.70 8.92
C GLU A 22 24.33 19.56 7.75
N GLY A 23 23.97 20.16 6.61
CA GLY A 23 24.78 20.10 5.38
C GLY A 23 24.55 18.85 4.53
N GLU A 24 23.75 17.87 4.98
CA GLU A 24 23.44 16.66 4.20
C GLU A 24 22.06 16.68 3.54
N GLU A 25 21.35 17.80 3.59
CA GLU A 25 20.02 17.96 2.99
C GLU A 25 19.98 17.63 1.50
N PRO A 26 21.01 17.99 0.67
CA PRO A 26 21.02 17.59 -0.74
C PRO A 26 21.14 16.07 -0.93
N ALA A 27 21.90 15.39 -0.06
CA ALA A 27 22.05 13.93 -0.11
C ALA A 27 20.76 13.22 0.29
N ALA A 28 20.10 13.71 1.34
CA ALA A 28 18.79 13.21 1.79
C ALA A 28 17.72 13.39 0.73
N LEU A 29 17.64 14.55 0.11
CA LEU A 29 16.71 14.83 -1.00
C LEU A 29 17.00 13.91 -2.19
N GLY A 30 18.27 13.75 -2.57
CA GLY A 30 18.65 12.85 -3.66
C GLY A 30 18.31 11.39 -3.40
N ALA A 31 18.47 10.90 -2.17
CA ALA A 31 18.07 9.56 -1.77
C ALA A 31 16.54 9.40 -1.81
N PHE A 32 15.81 10.40 -1.29
CA PHE A 32 14.35 10.43 -1.31
C PHE A 32 13.78 10.40 -2.74
N GLU A 33 14.29 11.22 -3.65
CA GLU A 33 13.81 11.26 -5.03
C GLU A 33 14.03 9.92 -5.77
N ARG A 34 15.13 9.23 -5.49
CA ARG A 34 15.36 7.88 -6.02
C ARG A 34 14.40 6.84 -5.46
N LEU A 35 14.13 6.90 -4.15
CA LEU A 35 13.11 6.05 -3.55
C LEU A 35 11.76 6.28 -4.22
N LYS A 36 11.34 7.53 -4.34
CA LYS A 36 10.07 7.92 -4.95
C LYS A 36 9.96 7.42 -6.40
N ALA A 37 11.02 7.58 -7.18
CA ALA A 37 11.08 7.07 -8.55
C ALA A 37 10.96 5.53 -8.58
N GLY A 38 11.65 4.82 -7.69
CA GLY A 38 11.58 3.37 -7.57
C GLY A 38 10.20 2.86 -7.14
N LEU A 39 9.55 3.56 -6.21
CA LEU A 39 8.16 3.28 -5.81
C LEU A 39 7.20 3.47 -6.98
N ASN A 40 7.30 4.59 -7.69
CA ASN A 40 6.46 4.88 -8.86
C ASN A 40 6.62 3.87 -9.98
N ALA A 41 7.82 3.32 -10.17
CA ALA A 41 8.13 2.30 -11.16
C ALA A 41 7.78 0.88 -10.69
N GLY A 42 7.39 0.69 -9.44
CA GLY A 42 7.10 -0.62 -8.85
C GLY A 42 8.33 -1.51 -8.61
N VAL A 43 9.55 -0.99 -8.83
CA VAL A 43 10.81 -1.73 -8.62
C VAL A 43 11.31 -1.67 -7.18
N ILE A 44 10.74 -0.79 -6.37
CA ILE A 44 10.93 -0.72 -4.92
C ILE A 44 9.56 -0.86 -4.26
N ARG A 45 9.46 -1.76 -3.29
CA ARG A 45 8.20 -2.08 -2.60
C ARG A 45 8.38 -2.06 -1.09
N ALA A 46 7.30 -1.69 -0.36
CA ALA A 46 7.28 -1.68 1.10
C ALA A 46 7.29 -3.09 1.72
N ALA A 47 6.87 -4.09 0.97
CA ALA A 47 7.04 -5.50 1.28
C ALA A 47 7.14 -6.32 0.00
N GLU A 48 7.86 -7.43 0.05
CA GLU A 48 8.11 -8.32 -1.08
C GLU A 48 7.88 -9.77 -0.70
N ARG A 49 7.34 -10.55 -1.64
CA ARG A 49 7.17 -11.99 -1.49
C ARG A 49 8.49 -12.67 -1.86
N GLN A 50 8.98 -13.53 -0.98
CA GLN A 50 10.16 -14.34 -1.20
C GLN A 50 9.81 -15.62 -1.98
N ASP A 51 10.82 -16.32 -2.50
CA ASP A 51 10.64 -17.56 -3.27
C ASP A 51 9.94 -18.67 -2.45
N ASP A 52 10.06 -18.63 -1.13
CA ASP A 52 9.38 -19.55 -0.21
C ASP A 52 7.92 -19.16 0.10
N GLY A 53 7.41 -18.11 -0.53
CA GLY A 53 6.05 -17.59 -0.38
C GLY A 53 5.83 -16.71 0.84
N ARG A 54 6.84 -16.48 1.67
CA ARG A 54 6.74 -15.54 2.79
C ARG A 54 6.86 -14.10 2.33
N TRP A 55 6.12 -13.21 2.97
CA TRP A 55 6.27 -11.78 2.79
C TRP A 55 7.28 -11.20 3.78
N VAL A 56 8.15 -10.34 3.29
CA VAL A 56 9.18 -9.65 4.08
C VAL A 56 9.01 -8.15 3.93
N VAL A 57 9.05 -7.44 5.06
CA VAL A 57 8.90 -5.98 5.12
C VAL A 57 10.23 -5.31 4.77
N ASN A 58 10.16 -4.32 3.88
CA ASN A 58 11.25 -3.40 3.59
C ASN A 58 11.15 -2.16 4.47
N GLY A 59 11.53 -2.27 5.73
CA GLY A 59 11.45 -1.17 6.71
C GLY A 59 12.18 0.10 6.26
N TRP A 60 13.27 -0.05 5.53
CA TRP A 60 14.02 1.08 4.96
C TRP A 60 13.21 1.89 3.94
N VAL A 61 12.29 1.26 3.22
CA VAL A 61 11.37 1.93 2.30
C VAL A 61 10.40 2.82 3.07
N LYS A 62 9.82 2.29 4.14
CA LYS A 62 8.93 3.07 5.01
C LYS A 62 9.67 4.22 5.70
N ALA A 63 10.89 3.98 6.18
CA ALA A 63 11.76 5.03 6.73
C ALA A 63 12.01 6.15 5.71
N GLY A 64 12.25 5.79 4.45
CA GLY A 64 12.43 6.75 3.36
C GLY A 64 11.15 7.51 3.01
N ILE A 65 9.97 6.88 3.10
CA ILE A 65 8.69 7.55 2.95
C ILE A 65 8.51 8.59 4.07
N LEU A 66 8.81 8.23 5.32
CA LEU A 66 8.75 9.14 6.46
C LEU A 66 9.77 10.28 6.32
N LEU A 67 10.96 10.00 5.78
CA LEU A 67 11.93 11.05 5.44
C LEU A 67 11.30 12.09 4.50
N GLY A 68 10.62 11.64 3.44
CA GLY A 68 9.92 12.53 2.51
C GLY A 68 8.91 13.45 3.20
N PHE A 69 8.11 12.91 4.13
CA PHE A 69 7.19 13.74 4.93
C PHE A 69 7.92 14.75 5.83
N ARG A 70 9.10 14.40 6.32
CA ARG A 70 9.89 15.24 7.22
C ARG A 70 10.56 16.39 6.48
N ILE A 71 11.18 16.12 5.33
CA ILE A 71 11.90 17.15 4.55
C ILE A 71 10.96 18.02 3.71
N GLY A 72 9.76 17.55 3.40
CA GLY A 72 8.78 18.31 2.62
C GLY A 72 8.18 19.47 3.40
N THR A 73 7.80 20.51 2.67
CA THR A 73 7.10 21.69 3.19
C THR A 73 5.63 21.66 2.77
N VAL A 74 4.74 22.06 3.66
CA VAL A 74 3.32 22.21 3.29
C VAL A 74 3.19 23.38 2.33
N SER A 75 2.70 23.11 1.14
CA SER A 75 2.55 24.10 0.06
C SER A 75 1.16 24.00 -0.59
N PRO A 76 0.68 25.07 -1.23
CA PRO A 76 -0.54 25.04 -2.00
C PRO A 76 -0.40 24.08 -3.19
N ILE A 77 -1.36 23.21 -3.38
CA ILE A 77 -1.45 22.34 -4.56
C ILE A 77 -2.49 22.95 -5.49
N ALA A 78 -2.04 23.53 -6.60
CA ALA A 78 -2.93 24.11 -7.60
C ALA A 78 -3.73 23.01 -8.29
N ARG A 79 -5.04 23.04 -8.12
CA ARG A 79 -6.00 22.25 -8.89
C ARG A 79 -7.15 23.17 -9.26
N GLY A 80 -7.53 23.14 -10.51
CA GLY A 80 -8.58 24.00 -11.08
C GLY A 80 -9.99 23.74 -10.52
N GLY A 81 -10.13 23.67 -9.20
CA GLY A 81 -11.40 23.46 -8.48
C GLY A 81 -11.66 24.53 -7.43
N PRO A 82 -12.88 24.61 -6.88
CA PRO A 82 -13.29 25.62 -5.93
C PRO A 82 -12.68 25.48 -4.54
N PHE A 83 -12.04 24.33 -4.24
CA PHE A 83 -11.43 24.09 -2.94
C PHE A 83 -9.90 24.19 -3.02
N PRO A 84 -9.27 24.93 -2.10
CA PRO A 84 -7.82 24.93 -1.98
C PRO A 84 -7.34 23.62 -1.34
N TYR A 85 -6.22 23.10 -1.83
CA TYR A 85 -5.53 21.95 -1.25
C TYR A 85 -4.16 22.36 -0.79
N PHE A 86 -3.72 21.81 0.35
CA PHE A 86 -2.40 22.04 0.94
C PHE A 86 -1.84 20.68 1.37
N ASP A 87 -0.65 20.33 0.91
CA ASP A 87 0.02 19.09 1.32
C ASP A 87 1.55 19.26 1.17
N LYS A 88 2.27 18.25 1.55
CA LYS A 88 3.73 18.18 1.39
C LYS A 88 4.11 18.21 -0.09
N ASP A 89 4.97 19.15 -0.45
CA ASP A 89 5.50 19.30 -1.82
C ASP A 89 6.29 18.07 -2.30
N THR A 90 6.84 17.30 -1.38
CA THR A 90 7.50 16.01 -1.63
C THR A 90 6.55 14.90 -2.07
N TRP A 91 5.27 14.97 -1.70
CA TRP A 91 4.24 13.96 -1.97
C TRP A 91 3.02 14.53 -2.69
N PRO A 92 3.19 15.10 -3.90
CA PRO A 92 2.07 15.59 -4.69
C PRO A 92 1.19 14.43 -5.16
N LEU A 93 0.21 14.69 -5.98
CA LEU A 93 -0.52 13.64 -6.67
C LEU A 93 0.30 13.10 -7.84
N LYS A 94 0.18 11.79 -8.03
CA LYS A 94 0.79 11.07 -9.14
C LYS A 94 0.31 11.64 -10.47
N GLN A 95 1.26 11.89 -11.36
CA GLN A 95 0.94 12.19 -12.75
C GLN A 95 0.68 10.89 -13.48
N VAL A 96 -0.50 10.74 -14.04
CA VAL A 96 -0.92 9.57 -14.82
C VAL A 96 -1.29 10.03 -16.22
N SER A 97 -0.85 9.29 -17.23
CA SER A 97 -1.10 9.52 -18.64
C SER A 97 -1.81 8.33 -19.30
N LEU A 98 -2.27 8.50 -20.51
CA LEU A 98 -2.84 7.38 -21.28
C LEU A 98 -1.83 6.25 -21.54
N ALA A 99 -0.54 6.57 -21.60
CA ALA A 99 0.52 5.59 -21.82
C ALA A 99 0.70 4.63 -20.63
N ASP A 100 0.27 5.03 -19.43
CA ASP A 100 0.34 4.16 -18.23
C ASP A 100 -0.71 3.03 -18.27
N GLY A 101 -1.66 3.07 -19.20
CA GLY A 101 -2.67 2.02 -19.37
C GLY A 101 -3.63 1.87 -18.19
N VAL A 102 -3.73 2.88 -17.32
CA VAL A 102 -4.60 2.91 -16.14
C VAL A 102 -5.88 3.66 -16.46
N ARG A 103 -7.04 3.09 -16.16
CA ARG A 103 -8.33 3.74 -16.33
C ARG A 103 -8.76 4.41 -15.03
N ILE A 104 -8.76 5.74 -14.99
CA ILE A 104 -9.27 6.53 -13.86
C ILE A 104 -10.59 7.15 -14.29
N VAL A 105 -11.69 6.72 -13.65
CA VAL A 105 -13.01 7.24 -13.94
C VAL A 105 -13.19 8.62 -13.30
N PRO A 106 -13.74 9.63 -14.00
CA PRO A 106 -13.94 10.95 -13.43
C PRO A 106 -14.83 10.92 -12.19
N GLY A 107 -14.51 11.69 -11.16
CA GLY A 107 -15.32 11.77 -9.95
C GLY A 107 -14.53 11.98 -8.65
N GLY A 108 -13.29 12.43 -8.71
CA GLY A 108 -12.54 12.90 -7.55
C GLY A 108 -11.64 11.87 -6.88
N SER A 109 -11.28 10.78 -7.57
CA SER A 109 -10.23 9.87 -7.09
C SER A 109 -8.88 10.57 -6.98
N SER A 110 -8.06 10.15 -6.03
CA SER A 110 -6.71 10.67 -5.81
C SER A 110 -5.70 9.52 -5.63
N ILE A 111 -4.61 9.59 -6.39
CA ILE A 111 -3.47 8.69 -6.26
C ILE A 111 -2.26 9.54 -5.87
N ARG A 112 -1.63 9.23 -4.76
CA ARG A 112 -0.46 9.97 -4.29
C ARG A 112 0.78 9.57 -5.08
N ASP A 113 1.71 10.51 -5.29
CA ASP A 113 3.03 10.17 -5.85
C ASP A 113 3.75 9.15 -4.95
N GLY A 114 4.60 8.31 -5.53
CA GLY A 114 5.18 7.17 -4.82
C GLY A 114 4.23 5.96 -4.68
N VAL A 115 3.16 5.91 -5.48
CA VAL A 115 2.30 4.73 -5.66
C VAL A 115 2.61 4.07 -7.00
N PHE A 116 2.74 2.75 -7.01
CA PHE A 116 2.71 2.00 -8.25
C PHE A 116 1.27 1.55 -8.57
N VAL A 117 0.83 1.82 -9.79
CA VAL A 117 -0.42 1.32 -10.35
C VAL A 117 -0.11 0.71 -11.71
N ALA A 118 -0.31 -0.59 -11.83
CA ALA A 118 0.01 -1.33 -13.05
C ALA A 118 -1.02 -1.08 -14.17
N PRO A 119 -0.62 -1.30 -15.43
CA PRO A 119 -1.55 -1.26 -16.56
C PRO A 119 -2.75 -2.19 -16.37
N GLY A 120 -3.89 -1.83 -16.96
CA GLY A 120 -5.14 -2.59 -16.82
C GLY A 120 -5.89 -2.34 -15.51
N THR A 121 -5.31 -1.61 -14.57
CA THR A 121 -6.01 -1.22 -13.33
C THR A 121 -7.14 -0.24 -13.63
N VAL A 122 -8.27 -0.41 -12.93
CA VAL A 122 -9.42 0.49 -12.99
C VAL A 122 -9.63 1.13 -11.63
N VAL A 123 -9.72 2.47 -11.59
CA VAL A 123 -9.98 3.24 -10.36
C VAL A 123 -11.32 3.94 -10.52
N MET A 124 -12.32 3.51 -9.73
CA MET A 124 -13.66 4.08 -9.67
C MET A 124 -13.72 5.20 -8.62
N PRO A 125 -14.53 6.26 -8.87
CA PRO A 125 -14.54 7.43 -8.02
C PRO A 125 -15.55 7.34 -6.84
N PRO A 126 -15.30 8.11 -5.79
CA PRO A 126 -13.98 8.58 -5.38
C PRO A 126 -13.21 7.45 -4.70
N ALA A 127 -11.94 7.27 -5.03
CA ALA A 127 -11.06 6.35 -4.33
C ALA A 127 -9.77 7.08 -3.92
N PHE A 128 -9.09 6.58 -2.90
CA PHE A 128 -7.82 7.14 -2.47
C PHE A 128 -6.76 6.05 -2.38
N ILE A 129 -5.63 6.24 -3.09
CA ILE A 129 -4.48 5.34 -3.04
C ILE A 129 -3.29 6.11 -2.48
N ASN A 130 -2.80 5.68 -1.32
CA ASN A 130 -1.80 6.42 -0.56
C ASN A 130 -0.37 5.93 -0.85
N VAL A 131 0.61 6.78 -0.50
CA VAL A 131 2.04 6.59 -0.76
C VAL A 131 2.57 5.21 -0.34
N GLY A 132 3.47 4.65 -1.15
CA GLY A 132 4.08 3.35 -0.91
C GLY A 132 3.18 2.16 -1.23
N ALA A 133 1.90 2.40 -1.59
CA ALA A 133 1.02 1.34 -2.05
C ALA A 133 1.46 0.81 -3.43
N TYR A 134 1.23 -0.47 -3.62
CA TYR A 134 1.47 -1.18 -4.87
C TYR A 134 0.16 -1.83 -5.31
N VAL A 135 -0.32 -1.51 -6.50
CA VAL A 135 -1.54 -2.06 -7.09
C VAL A 135 -1.19 -2.70 -8.42
N ASP A 136 -1.34 -4.01 -8.48
CA ASP A 136 -0.90 -4.81 -9.62
C ASP A 136 -1.96 -4.89 -10.73
N GLU A 137 -1.56 -5.51 -11.84
CA GLU A 137 -2.24 -5.58 -13.12
C GLU A 137 -3.69 -6.10 -13.03
N GLY A 138 -4.59 -5.45 -13.76
CA GLY A 138 -5.98 -5.88 -13.89
C GLY A 138 -6.84 -5.72 -12.63
N THR A 139 -6.30 -5.07 -11.60
CA THR A 139 -7.02 -4.83 -10.34
C THR A 139 -8.05 -3.72 -10.48
N MET A 140 -9.20 -3.88 -9.81
CA MET A 140 -10.20 -2.84 -9.66
C MET A 140 -10.19 -2.28 -8.24
N VAL A 141 -10.05 -0.96 -8.14
CA VAL A 141 -10.25 -0.18 -6.92
C VAL A 141 -11.57 0.56 -7.06
N ASP A 142 -12.63 0.03 -6.45
CA ASP A 142 -14.00 0.51 -6.65
C ASP A 142 -14.30 1.77 -5.83
N SER A 143 -15.49 2.32 -6.01
CA SER A 143 -15.92 3.60 -5.44
C SER A 143 -15.81 3.61 -3.92
N HIS A 144 -15.30 4.72 -3.37
CA HIS A 144 -15.05 4.92 -1.93
C HIS A 144 -14.03 3.96 -1.31
N ALA A 145 -13.32 3.16 -2.12
CA ALA A 145 -12.28 2.29 -1.59
C ALA A 145 -11.03 3.09 -1.19
N LEU A 146 -10.38 2.63 -0.12
CA LEU A 146 -9.08 3.11 0.34
C LEU A 146 -8.02 2.03 0.11
N VAL A 147 -6.92 2.40 -0.52
CA VAL A 147 -5.67 1.64 -0.47
C VAL A 147 -4.68 2.43 0.38
N GLY A 148 -4.50 2.01 1.61
CA GLY A 148 -3.67 2.70 2.60
C GLY A 148 -2.18 2.64 2.31
N SER A 149 -1.41 3.46 3.02
CA SER A 149 0.04 3.56 2.83
C SER A 149 0.72 2.20 2.92
N CYS A 150 1.59 1.91 1.96
CA CYS A 150 2.39 0.69 1.90
C CYS A 150 1.61 -0.61 1.65
N ALA A 151 0.29 -0.59 1.50
CA ALA A 151 -0.49 -1.78 1.17
C ALA A 151 -0.04 -2.39 -0.17
N GLN A 152 -0.02 -3.72 -0.22
CA GLN A 152 0.40 -4.46 -1.41
C GLN A 152 -0.78 -5.23 -1.97
N ILE A 153 -1.26 -4.84 -3.14
CA ILE A 153 -2.41 -5.43 -3.82
C ILE A 153 -1.91 -6.17 -5.05
N GLY A 154 -2.24 -7.44 -5.12
CA GLY A 154 -1.88 -8.35 -6.22
C GLY A 154 -2.67 -8.10 -7.49
N LYS A 155 -2.52 -9.03 -8.44
CA LYS A 155 -3.17 -8.98 -9.75
C LYS A 155 -4.64 -9.37 -9.68
N ARG A 156 -5.45 -8.78 -10.55
CA ARG A 156 -6.86 -9.14 -10.75
C ARG A 156 -7.68 -9.16 -9.45
N VAL A 157 -7.25 -8.37 -8.48
CA VAL A 157 -7.98 -8.17 -7.23
C VAL A 157 -9.17 -7.26 -7.49
N HIS A 158 -10.28 -7.55 -6.84
CA HIS A 158 -11.40 -6.64 -6.80
C HIS A 158 -11.58 -6.10 -5.38
N LEU A 159 -11.20 -4.85 -5.16
CA LEU A 159 -11.55 -4.10 -3.95
C LEU A 159 -12.91 -3.47 -4.20
N SER A 160 -13.98 -4.11 -3.72
CA SER A 160 -15.35 -3.64 -3.93
C SER A 160 -15.62 -2.32 -3.23
N ALA A 161 -16.77 -1.71 -3.52
CA ALA A 161 -17.14 -0.39 -3.03
C ALA A 161 -16.97 -0.25 -1.50
N ALA A 162 -16.34 0.85 -1.10
CA ALA A 162 -16.03 1.17 0.29
C ALA A 162 -15.14 0.14 1.03
N ALA A 163 -14.39 -0.70 0.31
CA ALA A 163 -13.38 -1.55 0.92
C ALA A 163 -12.24 -0.70 1.49
N GLN A 164 -11.87 -0.93 2.74
CA GLN A 164 -10.85 -0.17 3.46
C GLN A 164 -9.63 -1.05 3.69
N ILE A 165 -8.60 -0.87 2.84
CA ILE A 165 -7.30 -1.53 3.04
C ILE A 165 -6.43 -0.59 3.86
N GLY A 166 -6.18 -0.97 5.11
CA GLY A 166 -5.48 -0.13 6.08
C GLY A 166 -4.03 0.18 5.69
N GLY A 167 -3.60 1.39 6.01
CA GLY A 167 -2.22 1.81 5.85
C GLY A 167 -1.38 1.42 7.06
N VAL A 168 -0.16 0.92 6.83
CA VAL A 168 0.81 0.58 7.88
C VAL A 168 2.15 1.21 7.55
N LEU A 169 2.27 2.50 7.78
CA LEU A 169 3.52 3.23 7.59
C LEU A 169 4.42 3.12 8.84
N GLU A 170 3.81 3.24 10.01
CA GLU A 170 4.48 3.13 11.31
C GLU A 170 3.82 2.04 12.17
N PRO A 171 4.64 1.31 12.96
CA PRO A 171 6.10 1.30 12.96
C PRO A 171 6.67 0.71 11.67
N VAL A 172 7.87 1.17 11.26
CA VAL A 172 8.47 0.81 9.95
C VAL A 172 8.69 -0.69 9.76
N GLY A 173 8.89 -1.43 10.84
CA GLY A 173 9.04 -2.90 10.81
C GLY A 173 7.73 -3.68 10.75
N ALA A 174 6.56 -3.01 10.91
CA ALA A 174 5.28 -3.72 10.91
C ALA A 174 4.91 -4.18 9.48
N MET A 175 4.31 -5.37 9.39
CA MET A 175 3.81 -5.91 8.12
C MET A 175 2.69 -5.00 7.58
N PRO A 176 2.79 -4.52 6.33
CA PRO A 176 1.65 -3.85 5.69
C PRO A 176 0.53 -4.86 5.40
N VAL A 177 -0.64 -4.34 5.02
CA VAL A 177 -1.70 -5.21 4.51
C VAL A 177 -1.30 -5.75 3.14
N ILE A 178 -1.45 -7.06 2.98
CA ILE A 178 -1.19 -7.77 1.73
C ILE A 178 -2.49 -8.39 1.24
N ILE A 179 -2.87 -8.12 0.01
CA ILE A 179 -3.95 -8.79 -0.71
C ILE A 179 -3.31 -9.46 -1.91
N GLU A 180 -3.25 -10.78 -1.93
CA GLU A 180 -2.62 -11.53 -3.01
C GLU A 180 -3.52 -11.60 -4.25
N ASP A 181 -3.07 -12.30 -5.29
CA ASP A 181 -3.74 -12.33 -6.60
C ASP A 181 -5.16 -12.94 -6.54
N ASP A 182 -6.01 -12.51 -7.46
CA ASP A 182 -7.36 -13.06 -7.67
C ASP A 182 -8.28 -13.01 -6.43
N VAL A 183 -7.99 -12.12 -5.46
CA VAL A 183 -8.81 -11.95 -4.26
C VAL A 183 -10.01 -11.05 -4.56
N LEU A 184 -11.18 -11.45 -4.05
CA LEU A 184 -12.37 -10.59 -3.98
C LEU A 184 -12.53 -10.06 -2.55
N VAL A 185 -12.38 -8.75 -2.38
CA VAL A 185 -12.72 -8.05 -1.13
C VAL A 185 -14.10 -7.44 -1.28
N GLY A 186 -15.08 -8.00 -0.58
CA GLY A 186 -16.48 -7.54 -0.64
C GLY A 186 -16.67 -6.10 -0.16
N GLY A 187 -17.81 -5.51 -0.53
CA GLY A 187 -18.12 -4.12 -0.17
C GLY A 187 -18.12 -3.88 1.34
N ASN A 188 -17.70 -2.69 1.76
CA ASN A 188 -17.57 -2.29 3.18
C ASN A 188 -16.69 -3.22 4.04
N CYS A 189 -15.80 -4.01 3.42
CA CYS A 189 -14.79 -4.75 4.18
C CYS A 189 -13.73 -3.82 4.72
N GLY A 190 -13.19 -4.18 5.90
CA GLY A 190 -11.99 -3.56 6.48
C GLY A 190 -10.89 -4.60 6.66
N VAL A 191 -9.73 -4.40 6.03
CA VAL A 191 -8.55 -5.25 6.21
C VAL A 191 -7.42 -4.38 6.74
N TYR A 192 -7.01 -4.66 7.96
CA TYR A 192 -6.09 -3.79 8.68
C TYR A 192 -4.76 -4.48 8.99
N GLU A 193 -3.89 -3.78 9.70
CA GLU A 193 -2.48 -4.07 9.92
C GLU A 193 -2.14 -5.54 10.20
N GLY A 194 -1.10 -6.00 9.55
CA GLY A 194 -0.57 -7.36 9.74
C GLY A 194 -1.47 -8.46 9.20
N THR A 195 -2.41 -8.14 8.30
CA THR A 195 -3.26 -9.13 7.65
C THR A 195 -2.74 -9.42 6.24
N ILE A 196 -2.62 -10.70 5.94
CA ILE A 196 -2.35 -11.21 4.58
C ILE A 196 -3.57 -12.00 4.12
N VAL A 197 -4.19 -11.56 3.03
CA VAL A 197 -5.27 -12.28 2.36
C VAL A 197 -4.65 -13.01 1.19
N ARG A 198 -4.62 -14.34 1.26
CA ARG A 198 -3.95 -15.20 0.29
C ARG A 198 -4.75 -15.28 -1.01
N GLU A 199 -4.06 -15.65 -2.08
CA GLU A 199 -4.61 -15.76 -3.43
C GLU A 199 -5.95 -16.51 -3.47
N HIS A 200 -6.85 -16.06 -4.37
CA HIS A 200 -8.19 -16.63 -4.56
C HIS A 200 -9.13 -16.59 -3.34
N ALA A 201 -8.78 -15.89 -2.26
CA ALA A 201 -9.69 -15.73 -1.13
C ALA A 201 -10.84 -14.77 -1.47
N ILE A 202 -12.00 -15.02 -0.85
CA ILE A 202 -13.18 -14.16 -0.96
C ILE A 202 -13.57 -13.69 0.43
N LEU A 203 -13.56 -12.37 0.63
CA LEU A 203 -14.09 -11.74 1.83
C LEU A 203 -15.54 -11.31 1.55
N ALA A 204 -16.48 -11.86 2.33
CA ALA A 204 -17.88 -11.46 2.23
C ALA A 204 -18.04 -9.97 2.60
N PRO A 205 -19.04 -9.25 2.03
CA PRO A 205 -19.28 -7.86 2.37
C PRO A 205 -19.39 -7.61 3.88
N GLY A 206 -18.79 -6.52 4.36
CA GLY A 206 -18.78 -6.15 5.77
C GLY A 206 -17.79 -6.94 6.63
N THR A 207 -16.94 -7.79 6.06
CA THR A 207 -15.90 -8.50 6.83
C THR A 207 -14.84 -7.51 7.35
N ILE A 208 -14.59 -7.54 8.67
CA ILE A 208 -13.56 -6.73 9.32
C ILE A 208 -12.45 -7.63 9.87
N LEU A 209 -11.24 -7.43 9.38
CA LEU A 209 -10.03 -8.14 9.79
C LEU A 209 -9.06 -7.17 10.46
N THR A 210 -8.75 -7.42 11.71
CA THR A 210 -7.77 -6.66 12.50
C THR A 210 -6.73 -7.60 13.08
N GLY A 211 -5.68 -7.07 13.69
CA GLY A 211 -4.69 -7.88 14.40
C GLY A 211 -5.26 -8.76 15.54
N GLY A 212 -6.44 -8.42 16.06
CA GLY A 212 -7.14 -9.20 17.10
C GLY A 212 -8.18 -10.19 16.57
N THR A 213 -8.44 -10.19 15.27
CA THR A 213 -9.48 -11.06 14.68
C THR A 213 -9.07 -12.53 14.75
N VAL A 214 -10.02 -13.37 15.17
CA VAL A 214 -9.88 -14.84 15.08
C VAL A 214 -10.75 -15.35 13.96
N VAL A 215 -10.15 -16.06 13.02
CA VAL A 215 -10.84 -16.67 11.88
C VAL A 215 -10.95 -18.16 12.12
N PHE A 216 -12.16 -18.70 12.03
CA PHE A 216 -12.44 -20.12 12.21
C PHE A 216 -12.59 -20.81 10.86
N ASP A 217 -11.81 -21.86 10.64
CA ASP A 217 -11.97 -22.77 9.51
C ASP A 217 -12.93 -23.88 9.92
N LEU A 218 -14.17 -23.78 9.45
CA LEU A 218 -15.23 -24.74 9.81
C LEU A 218 -15.06 -26.10 9.11
N VAL A 219 -14.29 -26.14 8.03
CA VAL A 219 -14.01 -27.39 7.30
C VAL A 219 -12.93 -28.19 8.01
N LYS A 220 -11.84 -27.52 8.40
CA LYS A 220 -10.69 -28.15 9.09
C LYS A 220 -10.85 -28.18 10.60
N ASN A 221 -11.89 -27.51 11.14
CA ASN A 221 -12.12 -27.33 12.57
C ASN A 221 -10.87 -26.73 13.28
N THR A 222 -10.26 -25.74 12.67
CA THR A 222 -9.07 -25.02 13.17
C THR A 222 -9.33 -23.51 13.24
N SER A 223 -8.40 -22.77 13.81
CA SER A 223 -8.49 -21.30 13.83
C SER A 223 -7.19 -20.65 13.42
N TYR A 224 -7.29 -19.52 12.72
CA TYR A 224 -6.19 -18.67 12.35
C TYR A 224 -6.19 -17.44 13.25
N ARG A 225 -5.01 -17.09 13.76
CA ARG A 225 -4.78 -15.93 14.62
C ARG A 225 -3.46 -15.28 14.26
N ARG A 226 -3.38 -13.98 14.44
CA ARG A 226 -2.09 -13.30 14.52
C ARG A 226 -1.35 -13.76 15.78
N SER A 227 -0.04 -13.93 15.68
CA SER A 227 0.87 -14.03 16.82
C SER A 227 1.97 -12.97 16.69
N PRO A 228 2.79 -12.72 17.75
CA PRO A 228 3.90 -11.78 17.66
C PRO A 228 4.82 -12.02 16.46
N ASP A 229 5.01 -13.28 16.08
CA ASP A 229 5.93 -13.70 15.03
C ASP A 229 5.26 -14.00 13.68
N ARG A 230 3.93 -13.93 13.61
CA ARG A 230 3.17 -14.26 12.38
C ARG A 230 2.01 -13.30 12.16
N PRO A 231 1.85 -12.79 10.92
CA PRO A 231 0.66 -12.03 10.53
C PRO A 231 -0.59 -12.90 10.62
N LEU A 232 -1.76 -12.26 10.65
CA LEU A 232 -3.01 -12.97 10.38
C LEU A 232 -3.04 -13.32 8.89
N GLU A 233 -3.07 -14.60 8.57
CA GLU A 233 -3.17 -15.10 7.21
C GLU A 233 -4.56 -15.68 6.97
N ILE A 234 -5.26 -15.15 5.96
CA ILE A 234 -6.53 -15.69 5.47
C ILE A 234 -6.20 -16.58 4.27
N PRO A 235 -6.32 -17.89 4.41
CA PRO A 235 -5.97 -18.79 3.32
C PRO A 235 -6.96 -18.69 2.16
N ALA A 236 -6.54 -19.18 0.98
CA ALA A 236 -7.43 -19.43 -0.13
C ALA A 236 -8.47 -20.48 0.29
N ILE A 237 -9.70 -20.04 0.55
CA ILE A 237 -10.78 -20.94 0.97
C ILE A 237 -11.89 -20.84 -0.07
N GLN A 238 -12.28 -21.99 -0.63
CA GLN A 238 -13.50 -22.13 -1.45
C GLN A 238 -14.79 -22.07 -0.64
N ALA A 239 -14.73 -21.81 0.65
CA ALA A 239 -15.87 -21.74 1.55
C ALA A 239 -15.90 -20.42 2.31
N SER A 240 -17.11 -19.95 2.64
CA SER A 240 -17.36 -18.71 3.37
C SER A 240 -16.56 -18.66 4.68
N VAL A 241 -15.65 -17.71 4.78
CA VAL A 241 -14.94 -17.43 6.04
C VAL A 241 -15.85 -16.55 6.87
N VAL A 242 -16.29 -17.04 8.03
CA VAL A 242 -17.04 -16.25 8.99
C VAL A 242 -16.06 -15.70 10.02
N ALA A 243 -15.75 -14.42 9.95
CA ALA A 243 -15.06 -13.71 11.01
C ALA A 243 -16.11 -13.35 12.08
N LYS A 244 -15.99 -13.88 13.28
CA LYS A 244 -16.82 -13.49 14.40
C LYS A 244 -16.03 -12.51 15.27
N ALA A 245 -16.45 -11.24 15.26
CA ALA A 245 -16.04 -10.31 16.30
C ALA A 245 -16.70 -10.74 17.62
N LYS A 246 -15.93 -10.71 18.71
CA LYS A 246 -16.49 -10.78 20.07
C LYS A 246 -17.01 -9.42 20.47
#